data_2547e31182cf08aa823af99991eeb6fa
#
_entry.id   2547e31182cf08aa823af99991eeb6fa
#
_cell.length_a   1.000
_cell.length_b   1.000
_cell.length_c   1.000
_cell.angle_alpha   90.00
_cell.angle_beta   90.00
_cell.angle_gamma   90.00
#
_symmetry.space_group_name_H-M   'P 1'
#
loop_
_entity.id
_entity.type
_entity.pdbx_description
1 polymer ?
#
loop_
_entity_poly.entity_id
_entity_poly.type
_entity_poly.pdbx_seq_one_letter_code
_entity_poly.pdbx_strand_id
1 'polypeptide(L)'
;MKHNNMRTIRIVTCLALSIFLGVLTSGPANSKIITNVPADISGSELKAVVIEDFETAEVGDKGWQVESRPKKFANKDLSEQKLKMKDPVPKIQLKVVPGGPNDLEVEKWSLTGKGMKKEKILGVQFQFRYPGPNEVHILAPPQVDWSDGKTPKYTYNPSTGKEEQERGIELPGKAKGLSIWVHGRGHPYTLEVWVKDYRGSTHVLKFGSVNFVGWRPLKVEIPVSVPQEFESFPQTRITKVTRFVLRAVPNAPREELMETAYFFFDQLKVLTDTYEVNFDGSNLHNVFDKGGTGGEKKIQ
;
A
#
# COMPACT_ATOMS: atom_id res chain seq x y z
N MET A 1 26.30 -85.32 11.91
CA MET A 1 25.50 -85.74 10.76
C MET A 1 25.32 -84.59 9.83
N LYS A 2 25.80 -84.78 8.65
CA LYS A 2 25.82 -84.02 7.42
C LYS A 2 24.41 -83.64 6.98
N HIS A 3 24.23 -82.42 6.48
CA HIS A 3 23.57 -82.28 5.21
C HIS A 3 23.97 -80.93 4.53
N ASN A 4 24.54 -81.08 3.37
CA ASN A 4 24.77 -80.08 2.34
C ASN A 4 23.43 -79.49 1.84
N ASN A 5 23.40 -78.23 1.52
CA ASN A 5 22.51 -77.74 0.49
C ASN A 5 23.18 -76.69 -0.38
N MET A 6 23.16 -77.00 -1.64
CA MET A 6 23.70 -76.32 -2.78
C MET A 6 23.11 -74.93 -2.98
N ARG A 7 23.97 -73.99 -3.18
CA ARG A 7 23.64 -72.61 -3.59
C ARG A 7 23.39 -72.53 -5.07
N THR A 8 22.19 -72.17 -5.44
CA THR A 8 21.85 -71.82 -6.80
C THR A 8 22.15 -70.29 -6.99
N ILE A 9 23.15 -70.01 -7.83
CA ILE A 9 23.49 -68.65 -8.25
C ILE A 9 22.49 -68.23 -9.31
N ARG A 10 21.66 -67.25 -9.01
CA ARG A 10 20.87 -66.52 -10.01
C ARG A 10 21.62 -65.22 -10.37
N ILE A 11 22.07 -65.17 -11.59
CA ILE A 11 22.59 -64.00 -12.24
C ILE A 11 21.41 -63.06 -12.48
N VAL A 12 21.39 -61.95 -11.76
CA VAL A 12 20.45 -60.84 -12.02
C VAL A 12 21.22 -59.81 -12.82
N THR A 13 20.83 -59.69 -14.07
CA THR A 13 21.30 -58.64 -14.98
C THR A 13 20.78 -57.29 -14.49
N CYS A 14 21.65 -56.48 -13.94
CA CYS A 14 21.34 -55.09 -13.64
C CYS A 14 21.31 -54.26 -14.92
N LEU A 15 20.12 -53.89 -15.32
CA LEU A 15 19.91 -52.83 -16.32
C LEU A 15 20.22 -51.50 -15.63
N ALA A 16 21.31 -50.87 -15.99
CA ALA A 16 21.67 -49.54 -15.55
C ALA A 16 20.73 -48.52 -16.20
N LEU A 17 19.71 -48.07 -15.45
CA LEU A 17 18.89 -46.95 -15.84
C LEU A 17 19.62 -45.66 -15.40
N SER A 18 20.26 -45.03 -16.36
CA SER A 18 20.91 -43.74 -16.17
C SER A 18 19.85 -42.66 -15.94
N ILE A 19 19.57 -42.36 -14.67
CA ILE A 19 18.76 -41.19 -14.31
C ILE A 19 19.62 -39.96 -14.54
N PHE A 20 19.35 -39.25 -15.61
CA PHE A 20 19.90 -37.93 -15.89
C PHE A 20 19.26 -36.96 -14.88
N LEU A 21 19.95 -36.70 -13.76
CA LEU A 21 19.58 -35.68 -12.79
C LEU A 21 19.89 -34.32 -13.39
N GLY A 22 18.94 -33.78 -14.14
CA GLY A 22 19.00 -32.40 -14.62
C GLY A 22 18.98 -31.48 -13.40
N VAL A 23 20.12 -30.89 -13.07
CA VAL A 23 20.21 -29.77 -12.11
C VAL A 23 19.47 -28.59 -12.76
N LEU A 24 18.22 -28.41 -12.39
CA LEU A 24 17.50 -27.18 -12.63
C LEU A 24 18.15 -26.09 -11.76
N THR A 25 19.11 -25.38 -12.32
CA THR A 25 19.55 -24.10 -11.78
C THR A 25 18.37 -23.15 -11.91
N SER A 26 17.61 -22.99 -10.84
CA SER A 26 16.66 -21.90 -10.69
C SER A 26 17.47 -20.60 -10.65
N GLY A 27 17.69 -20.00 -11.80
CA GLY A 27 18.10 -18.60 -11.88
C GLY A 27 17.07 -17.73 -11.15
N PRO A 28 17.45 -16.54 -10.68
CA PRO A 28 16.52 -15.64 -10.03
C PRO A 28 15.34 -15.44 -10.97
N ALA A 29 14.16 -15.87 -10.55
CA ALA A 29 12.94 -15.62 -11.27
C ALA A 29 12.70 -14.10 -11.24
N ASN A 30 13.23 -13.41 -12.24
CA ASN A 30 12.69 -12.13 -12.62
C ASN A 30 11.24 -12.42 -13.00
N SER A 31 10.32 -12.18 -12.07
CA SER A 31 8.90 -12.18 -12.36
C SER A 31 8.61 -11.00 -13.28
N LYS A 32 8.92 -11.16 -14.56
CA LYS A 32 8.26 -10.39 -15.59
C LYS A 32 6.79 -10.75 -15.45
N ILE A 33 5.98 -9.79 -15.02
CA ILE A 33 4.53 -9.89 -15.19
C ILE A 33 4.32 -9.91 -16.70
N ILE A 34 4.22 -11.11 -17.26
CA ILE A 34 3.85 -11.29 -18.65
C ILE A 34 2.35 -11.04 -18.68
N THR A 35 1.98 -9.80 -18.88
CA THR A 35 0.63 -9.49 -19.33
C THR A 35 0.55 -10.01 -20.77
N ASN A 36 -0.15 -11.13 -20.98
CA ASN A 36 -0.54 -11.59 -22.30
C ASN A 36 -1.61 -10.66 -22.90
N VAL A 37 -1.26 -9.40 -23.07
CA VAL A 37 -2.06 -8.45 -23.85
C VAL A 37 -1.47 -8.49 -25.27
N PRO A 38 -2.27 -8.73 -26.30
CA PRO A 38 -1.79 -8.67 -27.68
C PRO A 38 -1.08 -7.34 -27.91
N ALA A 39 0.10 -7.39 -28.52
CA ALA A 39 0.98 -6.23 -28.73
C ALA A 39 0.29 -5.06 -29.47
N ASP A 40 -0.78 -5.33 -30.20
CA ASP A 40 -1.52 -4.37 -30.99
C ASP A 40 -2.52 -3.48 -30.20
N ILE A 41 -2.74 -3.79 -28.91
CA ILE A 41 -3.67 -3.03 -28.04
C ILE A 41 -2.87 -2.33 -26.92
N SER A 42 -1.57 -2.56 -26.81
CA SER A 42 -0.74 -2.11 -25.71
C SER A 42 -0.15 -0.72 -25.94
N GLY A 43 -0.99 0.29 -26.11
CA GLY A 43 -0.56 1.66 -25.83
C GLY A 43 -0.28 1.90 -24.35
N SER A 44 -0.62 0.96 -23.45
CA SER A 44 -0.49 1.10 -22.01
C SER A 44 0.80 0.48 -21.47
N GLU A 45 1.76 1.31 -21.11
CA GLU A 45 2.95 0.89 -20.38
C GLU A 45 2.73 1.06 -18.88
N LEU A 46 2.60 -0.06 -18.15
CA LEU A 46 2.47 -0.01 -16.69
C LEU A 46 3.80 0.35 -16.03
N LYS A 47 3.78 1.40 -15.24
CA LYS A 47 4.93 1.84 -14.44
C LYS A 47 4.59 1.89 -12.96
N ALA A 48 5.59 1.58 -12.14
CA ALA A 48 5.52 1.81 -10.70
C ALA A 48 5.98 3.24 -10.42
N VAL A 49 5.08 4.06 -9.88
CA VAL A 49 5.33 5.47 -9.56
C VAL A 49 5.29 5.66 -8.05
N VAL A 50 6.31 6.30 -7.48
CA VAL A 50 6.31 6.68 -6.06
C VAL A 50 5.36 7.86 -5.88
N ILE A 51 4.35 7.68 -5.05
CA ILE A 51 3.37 8.72 -4.73
C ILE A 51 3.58 9.34 -3.35
N GLU A 52 4.28 8.63 -2.44
CA GLU A 52 4.68 9.15 -1.14
C GLU A 52 5.99 8.48 -0.70
N ASP A 53 7.01 9.28 -0.43
CA ASP A 53 8.33 8.87 0.03
C ASP A 53 8.65 9.32 1.46
N PHE A 54 7.71 10.00 2.10
CA PHE A 54 7.78 10.54 3.46
C PHE A 54 8.93 11.54 3.74
N GLU A 55 9.73 11.91 2.74
CA GLU A 55 10.87 12.83 2.90
C GLU A 55 10.43 14.24 3.31
N THR A 56 9.29 14.69 2.79
CA THR A 56 8.67 15.99 3.09
C THR A 56 7.43 15.87 3.95
N ALA A 57 7.15 14.66 4.49
CA ALA A 57 5.94 14.41 5.24
C ALA A 57 5.93 15.20 6.55
N GLU A 58 4.79 15.79 6.85
CA GLU A 58 4.48 16.44 8.13
C GLU A 58 3.53 15.58 8.94
N VAL A 59 3.56 15.74 10.26
CA VAL A 59 2.65 15.05 11.20
C VAL A 59 1.84 16.08 11.96
N GLY A 60 0.55 15.83 12.12
CA GLY A 60 -0.39 16.71 12.80
C GLY A 60 -1.50 17.19 11.86
N ASP A 61 -2.10 18.33 12.16
CA ASP A 61 -3.31 18.81 11.47
C ASP A 61 -3.10 19.05 9.97
N LYS A 62 -1.92 19.50 9.60
CA LYS A 62 -1.56 19.76 8.19
C LYS A 62 -0.91 18.57 7.47
N GLY A 63 -0.70 17.47 8.15
CA GLY A 63 -0.01 16.31 7.61
C GLY A 63 -0.68 15.00 7.98
N TRP A 64 0.12 13.97 8.11
CA TRP A 64 -0.30 12.66 8.55
C TRP A 64 -0.80 12.69 9.98
N GLN A 65 -1.88 11.98 10.26
CA GLN A 65 -2.46 11.86 11.60
C GLN A 65 -2.62 10.39 11.99
N VAL A 66 -2.72 10.16 13.29
CA VAL A 66 -2.99 8.82 13.81
C VAL A 66 -4.21 8.85 14.74
N GLU A 67 -5.10 7.91 14.55
CA GLU A 67 -6.26 7.65 15.37
C GLU A 67 -6.25 6.22 15.87
N SER A 68 -6.68 6.00 17.09
CA SER A 68 -6.86 4.65 17.61
C SER A 68 -8.34 4.31 17.75
N ARG A 69 -8.66 3.08 17.41
CA ARG A 69 -9.99 2.50 17.63
C ARG A 69 -9.87 1.26 18.50
N PRO A 70 -9.84 1.44 19.83
CA PRO A 70 -9.77 0.32 20.74
C PRO A 70 -11.07 -0.49 20.72
N LYS A 71 -10.98 -1.76 21.13
CA LYS A 71 -12.12 -2.64 21.29
C LYS A 71 -13.24 -1.94 22.08
N LYS A 72 -14.44 -1.96 21.52
CA LYS A 72 -15.66 -1.53 22.23
C LYS A 72 -16.27 -2.73 22.95
N PHE A 73 -16.65 -2.52 24.21
CA PHE A 73 -17.40 -3.51 24.96
C PHE A 73 -18.89 -3.33 24.66
N ALA A 74 -19.54 -4.42 24.24
CA ALA A 74 -20.96 -4.39 23.86
C ALA A 74 -21.91 -4.39 25.07
N ASN A 75 -21.43 -4.83 26.24
CA ASN A 75 -22.25 -4.93 27.45
C ASN A 75 -22.29 -3.56 28.17
N LYS A 76 -23.49 -3.11 28.52
CA LYS A 76 -23.74 -1.84 29.20
C LYS A 76 -23.04 -1.77 30.57
N ASP A 77 -23.04 -2.88 31.35
CA ASP A 77 -22.39 -2.93 32.66
C ASP A 77 -20.86 -2.78 32.54
N LEU A 78 -20.28 -3.35 31.49
CA LEU A 78 -18.86 -3.17 31.16
C LEU A 78 -18.57 -1.76 30.67
N SER A 79 -19.53 -1.07 30.04
CA SER A 79 -19.35 0.32 29.62
C SER A 79 -19.38 1.30 30.80
N GLU A 80 -20.15 1.05 31.86
CA GLU A 80 -20.12 1.82 33.09
C GLU A 80 -18.83 1.59 33.90
N GLN A 81 -18.35 0.34 33.95
CA GLN A 81 -17.02 0.03 34.49
C GLN A 81 -15.92 0.71 33.71
N LYS A 82 -16.09 0.90 32.40
CA LYS A 82 -15.14 1.56 31.49
C LYS A 82 -14.89 3.02 31.87
N LEU A 83 -15.87 3.73 32.41
CA LEU A 83 -15.68 5.08 32.95
C LEU A 83 -14.68 5.13 34.12
N LYS A 84 -14.46 3.99 34.78
CA LYS A 84 -13.48 3.80 35.87
C LYS A 84 -12.18 3.14 35.39
N MET A 85 -12.12 2.70 34.13
CA MET A 85 -10.96 2.03 33.58
C MET A 85 -9.89 3.03 33.17
N LYS A 86 -8.64 2.62 33.32
CA LYS A 86 -7.49 3.38 32.80
C LYS A 86 -7.59 3.48 31.29
N ASP A 87 -7.02 4.56 30.72
CA ASP A 87 -6.97 4.81 29.29
C ASP A 87 -6.70 3.51 28.48
N PRO A 88 -7.57 3.14 27.52
CA PRO A 88 -7.41 1.95 26.71
C PRO A 88 -6.20 2.04 25.77
N VAL A 89 -5.72 3.25 25.46
CA VAL A 89 -4.59 3.49 24.56
C VAL A 89 -3.55 4.38 25.24
N PRO A 90 -2.75 3.82 26.17
CA PRO A 90 -1.82 4.61 26.96
C PRO A 90 -0.69 5.25 26.16
N LYS A 91 -0.43 4.73 24.95
CA LYS A 91 0.57 5.27 24.03
C LYS A 91 0.03 5.24 22.60
N ILE A 92 0.13 6.36 21.92
CA ILE A 92 -0.04 6.45 20.48
C ILE A 92 0.74 7.66 19.98
N GLN A 93 1.65 7.43 19.03
CA GLN A 93 2.48 8.47 18.44
C GLN A 93 2.74 8.17 16.98
N LEU A 94 2.73 9.23 16.19
CA LEU A 94 3.15 9.20 14.78
C LEU A 94 4.30 10.21 14.63
N LYS A 95 5.38 9.82 13.98
CA LYS A 95 6.56 10.67 13.76
C LYS A 95 7.19 10.35 12.42
N VAL A 96 7.80 11.37 11.81
CA VAL A 96 8.76 11.18 10.74
C VAL A 96 10.14 11.08 11.38
N VAL A 97 10.85 10.01 11.07
CA VAL A 97 12.15 9.69 11.68
C VAL A 97 13.18 9.37 10.59
N PRO A 98 14.47 9.57 10.84
CA PRO A 98 15.51 9.18 9.91
C PRO A 98 15.57 7.64 9.77
N GLY A 99 15.81 7.14 8.56
CA GLY A 99 15.93 5.72 8.27
C GLY A 99 15.43 5.38 6.88
N GLY A 100 15.46 4.09 6.56
CA GLY A 100 14.97 3.53 5.29
C GLY A 100 15.44 2.11 5.08
N PRO A 101 14.87 1.36 4.12
CA PRO A 101 15.38 0.05 3.74
C PRO A 101 16.73 0.19 3.05
N ASN A 102 17.73 -0.59 3.50
CA ASN A 102 19.10 -0.52 2.97
C ASN A 102 19.18 -0.90 1.48
N ASP A 103 18.33 -1.84 1.06
CA ASP A 103 18.31 -2.39 -0.30
C ASP A 103 17.37 -1.62 -1.25
N LEU A 104 16.86 -0.48 -0.81
CA LEU A 104 15.99 0.34 -1.65
C LEU A 104 16.79 1.01 -2.75
N GLU A 105 16.52 0.67 -3.99
CA GLU A 105 17.00 1.41 -5.13
C GLU A 105 16.23 2.72 -5.24
N VAL A 106 16.98 3.82 -5.29
CA VAL A 106 16.40 5.15 -5.53
C VAL A 106 16.02 5.26 -7.00
N GLU A 107 14.75 5.43 -7.29
CA GLU A 107 14.30 5.61 -8.66
C GLU A 107 14.75 6.97 -9.20
N LYS A 108 15.55 6.93 -10.27
CA LYS A 108 16.08 8.15 -10.91
C LYS A 108 15.01 8.94 -11.64
N TRP A 109 13.88 8.33 -11.91
CA TRP A 109 12.77 8.92 -12.62
C TRP A 109 11.45 8.70 -11.85
N SER A 110 10.72 9.77 -11.60
CA SER A 110 9.43 9.74 -10.95
C SER A 110 8.53 10.85 -11.49
N LEU A 111 7.29 10.54 -11.83
CA LEU A 111 6.29 11.50 -12.27
C LEU A 111 5.97 12.57 -11.22
N THR A 112 6.10 12.20 -9.96
CA THR A 112 5.78 13.10 -8.83
C THR A 112 7.01 13.82 -8.28
N GLY A 113 8.21 13.53 -8.79
CA GLY A 113 9.48 14.01 -8.22
C GLY A 113 9.83 13.37 -6.87
N LYS A 114 9.03 12.39 -6.40
CA LYS A 114 9.24 11.67 -5.15
C LYS A 114 10.06 10.39 -5.35
N GLY A 115 10.61 9.84 -4.27
CA GLY A 115 11.37 8.59 -4.28
C GLY A 115 12.83 8.73 -4.65
N MET A 116 13.33 9.93 -4.82
CA MET A 116 14.75 10.20 -5.13
C MET A 116 15.64 10.24 -3.88
N LYS A 117 15.04 10.34 -2.72
CA LYS A 117 15.71 10.32 -1.42
C LYS A 117 15.18 9.16 -0.58
N LYS A 118 15.95 8.75 0.42
CA LYS A 118 15.60 7.71 1.38
C LYS A 118 16.16 8.00 2.78
N GLU A 119 15.96 9.21 3.22
CA GLU A 119 16.52 9.71 4.49
C GLU A 119 15.52 9.63 5.62
N LYS A 120 14.22 9.68 5.30
CA LYS A 120 13.14 9.74 6.28
C LYS A 120 12.04 8.72 6.01
N ILE A 121 11.43 8.26 7.08
CA ILE A 121 10.36 7.28 7.08
C ILE A 121 9.26 7.71 8.02
N LEU A 122 8.02 7.24 7.78
CA LEU A 122 6.91 7.43 8.70
C LEU A 122 6.89 6.31 9.74
N GLY A 123 7.04 6.64 11.01
CA GLY A 123 7.00 5.71 12.13
C GLY A 123 5.75 5.88 12.98
N VAL A 124 5.09 4.78 13.32
CA VAL A 124 3.99 4.74 14.27
C VAL A 124 4.34 3.85 15.45
N GLN A 125 4.06 4.37 16.65
CA GLN A 125 4.17 3.65 17.91
C GLN A 125 2.82 3.68 18.62
N PHE A 126 2.38 2.53 19.13
CA PHE A 126 1.16 2.48 19.93
C PHE A 126 1.17 1.30 20.91
N GLN A 127 0.29 1.38 21.90
CA GLN A 127 0.06 0.31 22.86
C GLN A 127 -1.42 0.29 23.24
N PHE A 128 -2.02 -0.90 23.21
CA PHE A 128 -3.35 -1.13 23.74
C PHE A 128 -3.26 -1.79 25.10
N ARG A 129 -4.08 -1.33 26.03
CA ARG A 129 -4.15 -1.94 27.37
C ARG A 129 -4.96 -3.23 27.40
N TYR A 130 -5.89 -3.37 26.48
CA TYR A 130 -6.79 -4.50 26.42
C TYR A 130 -6.69 -5.20 25.07
N PRO A 131 -6.57 -6.55 25.05
CA PRO A 131 -6.55 -7.31 23.81
C PRO A 131 -7.92 -7.30 23.15
N GLY A 132 -7.95 -7.48 21.84
CA GLY A 132 -9.17 -7.58 21.07
C GLY A 132 -9.02 -6.99 19.67
N PRO A 133 -10.13 -6.77 18.95
CA PRO A 133 -10.11 -6.18 17.61
C PRO A 133 -9.80 -4.68 17.67
N ASN A 134 -8.57 -4.37 18.09
CA ASN A 134 -8.05 -3.02 18.15
C ASN A 134 -7.54 -2.59 16.78
N GLU A 135 -7.71 -1.32 16.45
CA GLU A 135 -7.27 -0.74 15.18
C GLU A 135 -6.51 0.56 15.41
N VAL A 136 -5.49 0.78 14.59
CA VAL A 136 -4.81 2.06 14.47
C VAL A 136 -4.97 2.53 13.04
N HIS A 137 -5.53 3.72 12.86
CA HIS A 137 -5.73 4.37 11.58
C HIS A 137 -4.70 5.46 11.40
N ILE A 138 -3.91 5.38 10.34
CA ILE A 138 -2.93 6.38 9.93
C ILE A 138 -3.55 7.12 8.76
N LEU A 139 -4.04 8.33 9.01
CA LEU A 139 -4.77 9.14 8.05
C LEU A 139 -3.80 9.87 7.13
N ALA A 140 -4.06 9.83 5.84
CA ALA A 140 -3.31 10.59 4.86
C ALA A 140 -3.42 12.10 5.10
N PRO A 141 -2.49 12.91 4.55
CA PRO A 141 -2.53 14.36 4.67
C PRO A 141 -3.84 14.96 4.15
N PRO A 142 -4.22 16.14 4.68
CA PRO A 142 -5.36 16.88 4.16
C PRO A 142 -5.09 17.35 2.74
N GLN A 143 -6.13 17.36 1.92
CA GLN A 143 -6.07 17.89 0.57
C GLN A 143 -6.30 19.40 0.57
N VAL A 144 -5.59 20.07 -0.31
CA VAL A 144 -5.75 21.50 -0.60
C VAL A 144 -6.29 21.67 -2.00
N ASP A 145 -6.88 22.83 -2.27
CA ASP A 145 -7.32 23.18 -3.61
C ASP A 145 -6.12 23.31 -4.57
N TRP A 146 -6.28 22.78 -5.77
CA TRP A 146 -5.23 22.82 -6.79
C TRP A 146 -4.91 24.23 -7.29
N SER A 147 -5.89 25.13 -7.21
CA SER A 147 -5.76 26.48 -7.76
C SER A 147 -4.79 27.34 -6.97
N ASP A 148 -4.73 27.18 -5.65
CA ASP A 148 -3.89 27.99 -4.77
C ASP A 148 -2.89 27.17 -3.93
N GLY A 149 -3.08 25.85 -3.87
CA GLY A 149 -2.25 24.94 -3.07
C GLY A 149 -2.29 25.18 -1.56
N LYS A 150 -3.25 25.96 -1.08
CA LYS A 150 -3.33 26.40 0.32
C LYS A 150 -4.69 26.22 0.94
N THR A 151 -5.77 26.48 0.20
CA THR A 151 -7.14 26.38 0.71
C THR A 151 -7.52 24.95 1.03
N PRO A 152 -7.88 24.61 2.26
CA PRO A 152 -8.31 23.26 2.61
C PRO A 152 -9.55 22.84 1.83
N LYS A 153 -9.54 21.62 1.30
CA LYS A 153 -10.69 21.04 0.61
C LYS A 153 -11.59 20.32 1.60
N TYR A 154 -12.89 20.63 1.59
CA TYR A 154 -13.88 20.01 2.45
C TYR A 154 -14.87 19.18 1.63
N THR A 155 -15.35 18.10 2.23
CA THR A 155 -16.39 17.23 1.66
C THR A 155 -17.43 16.96 2.74
N TYR A 156 -18.71 17.07 2.36
CA TYR A 156 -19.79 16.72 3.26
C TYR A 156 -19.82 15.20 3.51
N ASN A 157 -19.79 14.80 4.77
CA ASN A 157 -19.93 13.42 5.17
C ASN A 157 -21.38 13.15 5.63
N PRO A 158 -22.19 12.43 4.85
CA PRO A 158 -23.58 12.16 5.18
C PRO A 158 -23.75 11.30 6.44
N SER A 159 -22.74 10.52 6.82
CA SER A 159 -22.78 9.68 8.01
C SER A 159 -22.63 10.46 9.31
N THR A 160 -21.90 11.57 9.28
CA THR A 160 -21.68 12.45 10.43
C THR A 160 -22.52 13.72 10.36
N GLY A 161 -23.13 14.03 9.21
CA GLY A 161 -23.89 15.24 8.95
C GLY A 161 -23.04 16.52 8.98
N LYS A 162 -21.73 16.42 8.78
CA LYS A 162 -20.78 17.53 8.88
C LYS A 162 -19.88 17.61 7.65
N GLU A 163 -19.38 18.81 7.40
CA GLU A 163 -18.25 19.00 6.51
C GLU A 163 -16.97 18.55 7.20
N GLU A 164 -16.24 17.65 6.55
CA GLU A 164 -14.97 17.14 7.02
C GLU A 164 -13.89 17.52 6.01
N GLN A 165 -12.70 17.85 6.51
CA GLN A 165 -11.56 18.11 5.63
C GLN A 165 -11.22 16.86 4.82
N GLU A 166 -11.17 17.02 3.52
CA GLU A 166 -10.83 15.93 2.63
C GLU A 166 -9.37 15.54 2.80
N ARG A 167 -9.11 14.24 3.01
CA ARG A 167 -7.78 13.68 3.19
C ARG A 167 -7.52 12.63 2.14
N GLY A 168 -6.29 12.58 1.64
CA GLY A 168 -5.89 11.52 0.72
C GLY A 168 -4.70 11.88 -0.15
N ILE A 169 -4.05 10.83 -0.64
CA ILE A 169 -3.02 10.90 -1.67
C ILE A 169 -3.66 10.42 -2.96
N GLU A 170 -3.66 11.25 -3.97
CA GLU A 170 -4.26 10.93 -5.26
C GLU A 170 -3.43 9.88 -6.01
N LEU A 171 -4.13 8.95 -6.63
CA LEU A 171 -3.54 7.93 -7.48
C LEU A 171 -3.53 8.44 -8.92
N PRO A 172 -2.36 8.55 -9.55
CA PRO A 172 -2.26 8.99 -10.93
C PRO A 172 -2.78 7.90 -11.88
N GLY A 173 -3.54 8.31 -12.88
CA GLY A 173 -4.06 7.43 -13.93
C GLY A 173 -4.99 6.34 -13.43
N LYS A 174 -5.04 5.23 -14.15
CA LYS A 174 -5.82 4.04 -13.79
C LYS A 174 -4.95 3.07 -13.00
N ALA A 175 -5.00 3.18 -11.69
CA ALA A 175 -4.17 2.42 -10.77
C ALA A 175 -4.55 0.92 -10.79
N LYS A 176 -3.55 0.04 -10.93
CA LYS A 176 -3.70 -1.42 -10.95
C LYS A 176 -3.29 -2.08 -9.65
N GLY A 177 -2.41 -1.43 -8.88
CA GLY A 177 -1.94 -1.96 -7.62
C GLY A 177 -1.17 -0.93 -6.81
N LEU A 178 -0.99 -1.25 -5.54
CA LEU A 178 -0.21 -0.45 -4.59
C LEU A 178 0.89 -1.30 -3.99
N SER A 179 2.02 -0.69 -3.69
CA SER A 179 3.07 -1.31 -2.90
C SER A 179 3.65 -0.31 -1.90
N ILE A 180 4.07 -0.81 -0.74
CA ILE A 180 4.69 -0.01 0.32
C ILE A 180 5.75 -0.84 1.02
N TRP A 181 6.88 -0.23 1.36
CA TRP A 181 7.85 -0.83 2.25
C TRP A 181 7.39 -0.70 3.69
N VAL A 182 7.40 -1.82 4.41
CA VAL A 182 6.99 -1.87 5.82
C VAL A 182 8.10 -2.52 6.64
N HIS A 183 8.49 -1.89 7.73
CA HIS A 183 9.34 -2.50 8.73
C HIS A 183 8.47 -3.01 9.88
N GLY A 184 8.45 -4.33 10.04
CA GLY A 184 7.81 -5.01 11.17
C GLY A 184 8.80 -5.36 12.28
N ARG A 185 8.27 -5.64 13.46
CA ARG A 185 9.03 -6.12 14.62
C ARG A 185 8.40 -7.36 15.27
N GLY A 186 7.69 -8.17 14.48
CA GLY A 186 7.07 -9.40 14.96
C GLY A 186 5.74 -9.19 15.72
N HIS A 187 5.13 -8.01 15.60
CA HIS A 187 3.82 -7.76 16.24
C HIS A 187 2.67 -8.34 15.41
N PRO A 188 1.65 -8.97 16.04
CA PRO A 188 0.58 -9.68 15.37
C PRO A 188 -0.50 -8.73 14.84
N TYR A 189 -0.17 -7.99 13.81
CA TYR A 189 -1.08 -7.07 13.11
C TYR A 189 -1.16 -7.40 11.62
N THR A 190 -2.24 -6.95 11.00
CA THR A 190 -2.43 -6.92 9.55
C THR A 190 -2.50 -5.48 9.08
N LEU A 191 -1.98 -5.21 7.88
CA LEU A 191 -2.04 -3.90 7.25
C LEU A 191 -3.10 -3.88 6.16
N GLU A 192 -3.95 -2.88 6.21
CA GLU A 192 -4.94 -2.55 5.18
C GLU A 192 -4.67 -1.15 4.64
N VAL A 193 -5.06 -0.90 3.41
CA VAL A 193 -5.13 0.45 2.81
C VAL A 193 -6.56 0.72 2.37
N TRP A 194 -7.06 1.91 2.69
CA TRP A 194 -8.40 2.33 2.29
C TRP A 194 -8.30 3.31 1.13
N VAL A 195 -8.91 2.92 0.02
CA VAL A 195 -8.95 3.72 -1.20
C VAL A 195 -10.36 4.27 -1.37
N LYS A 196 -10.47 5.56 -1.61
CA LYS A 196 -11.74 6.24 -1.92
C LYS A 196 -11.81 6.49 -3.41
N ASP A 197 -12.88 6.02 -4.05
CA ASP A 197 -13.14 6.28 -5.46
C ASP A 197 -13.75 7.68 -5.69
N TYR A 198 -13.91 8.06 -6.95
CA TYR A 198 -14.49 9.35 -7.33
C TYR A 198 -15.97 9.51 -6.95
N ARG A 199 -16.69 8.40 -6.70
CA ARG A 199 -18.07 8.39 -6.22
C ARG A 199 -18.17 8.60 -4.72
N GLY A 200 -17.04 8.60 -4.01
CA GLY A 200 -16.96 8.74 -2.56
C GLY A 200 -17.02 7.40 -1.80
N SER A 201 -17.13 6.27 -2.49
CA SER A 201 -17.14 4.95 -1.85
C SER A 201 -15.73 4.55 -1.41
N THR A 202 -15.64 3.92 -0.24
CA THR A 202 -14.37 3.45 0.32
C THR A 202 -14.21 1.97 0.08
N HIS A 203 -13.07 1.60 -0.51
CA HIS A 203 -12.66 0.23 -0.78
C HIS A 203 -11.51 -0.15 0.15
N VAL A 204 -11.66 -1.27 0.87
CA VAL A 204 -10.65 -1.78 1.80
C VAL A 204 -9.80 -2.83 1.09
N LEU A 205 -8.52 -2.54 0.90
CA LEU A 205 -7.56 -3.44 0.28
C LEU A 205 -6.59 -3.94 1.35
N LYS A 206 -6.28 -5.24 1.35
CA LYS A 206 -5.46 -5.88 2.37
C LYS A 206 -4.05 -6.15 1.85
N PHE A 207 -3.06 -5.47 2.40
CA PHE A 207 -1.65 -5.82 2.17
C PHE A 207 -1.26 -7.15 2.82
N GLY A 208 -1.92 -7.53 3.93
CA GLY A 208 -1.66 -8.77 4.64
C GLY A 208 -0.99 -8.59 5.98
N SER A 209 -0.34 -9.66 6.46
CA SER A 209 0.31 -9.71 7.77
C SER A 209 1.57 -8.87 7.80
N VAL A 210 1.75 -8.09 8.87
CA VAL A 210 2.99 -7.36 9.19
C VAL A 210 3.74 -7.99 10.36
N ASN A 211 3.38 -9.23 10.72
CA ASN A 211 4.06 -10.03 11.73
C ASN A 211 5.36 -10.64 11.17
N PHE A 212 6.34 -9.81 10.96
CA PHE A 212 7.70 -10.18 10.55
C PHE A 212 8.72 -9.19 11.14
N VAL A 213 10.00 -9.53 11.07
CA VAL A 213 11.09 -8.67 11.51
C VAL A 213 11.84 -8.13 10.29
N GLY A 214 12.12 -6.82 10.31
CA GLY A 214 12.84 -6.13 9.26
C GLY A 214 11.95 -5.52 8.18
N TRP A 215 12.58 -5.02 7.11
CA TRP A 215 11.91 -4.39 5.98
C TRP A 215 11.40 -5.42 4.97
N ARG A 216 10.15 -5.25 4.54
CA ARG A 216 9.55 -6.04 3.44
C ARG A 216 8.66 -5.16 2.57
N PRO A 217 8.71 -5.31 1.23
CA PRO A 217 7.75 -4.69 0.34
C PRO A 217 6.44 -5.49 0.36
N LEU A 218 5.36 -4.85 0.76
CA LEU A 218 4.01 -5.40 0.68
C LEU A 218 3.31 -4.86 -0.57
N LYS A 219 2.49 -5.70 -1.21
CA LYS A 219 1.79 -5.36 -2.44
C LYS A 219 0.33 -5.76 -2.34
N VAL A 220 -0.53 -4.98 -2.99
CA VAL A 220 -1.96 -5.27 -3.12
C VAL A 220 -2.45 -4.83 -4.49
N GLU A 221 -3.30 -5.63 -5.11
CA GLU A 221 -3.96 -5.28 -6.36
C GLU A 221 -5.18 -4.42 -6.08
N ILE A 222 -5.46 -3.47 -6.97
CA ILE A 222 -6.70 -2.71 -6.98
C ILE A 222 -7.67 -3.44 -7.90
N PRO A 223 -8.76 -4.02 -7.36
CA PRO A 223 -9.72 -4.76 -8.16
C PRO A 223 -10.36 -3.91 -9.24
N VAL A 224 -10.69 -4.51 -10.38
CA VAL A 224 -11.40 -3.85 -11.48
C VAL A 224 -12.77 -3.30 -11.04
N SER A 225 -13.34 -3.86 -9.99
CA SER A 225 -14.59 -3.38 -9.39
C SER A 225 -14.50 -2.00 -8.72
N VAL A 226 -13.27 -1.50 -8.46
CA VAL A 226 -13.06 -0.13 -7.97
C VAL A 226 -13.23 0.82 -9.15
N PRO A 227 -14.26 1.70 -9.14
CA PRO A 227 -14.52 2.58 -10.29
C PRO A 227 -13.45 3.66 -10.38
N GLN A 228 -12.74 3.70 -11.50
CA GLN A 228 -11.68 4.67 -11.79
C GLN A 228 -11.94 5.45 -13.09
N GLU A 229 -13.02 5.18 -13.78
CA GLU A 229 -13.41 5.83 -15.03
C GLU A 229 -14.95 5.88 -15.16
N PHE A 230 -15.46 6.73 -16.03
CA PHE A 230 -16.87 6.70 -16.42
C PHE A 230 -17.10 5.66 -17.52
N GLU A 231 -18.16 4.87 -17.40
CA GLU A 231 -18.54 3.85 -18.38
C GLU A 231 -18.91 4.46 -19.75
N SER A 232 -19.61 5.61 -19.75
CA SER A 232 -20.12 6.26 -20.96
C SER A 232 -19.08 7.14 -21.66
N PHE A 233 -18.04 7.57 -20.94
CA PHE A 233 -16.96 8.38 -21.48
C PHE A 233 -15.66 7.96 -20.77
N PRO A 234 -14.73 7.31 -21.47
CA PRO A 234 -13.50 6.78 -20.86
C PRO A 234 -12.56 7.92 -20.43
N GLN A 235 -12.92 8.58 -19.35
CA GLN A 235 -12.11 9.59 -18.71
C GLN A 235 -11.71 9.09 -17.33
N THR A 236 -10.41 9.00 -17.11
CA THR A 236 -9.87 8.64 -15.80
C THR A 236 -10.37 9.57 -14.71
N ARG A 237 -10.81 9.00 -13.62
CA ARG A 237 -11.31 9.70 -12.44
C ARG A 237 -10.41 9.46 -11.25
N ILE A 238 -10.20 10.52 -10.48
CA ILE A 238 -9.27 10.50 -9.36
C ILE A 238 -9.78 9.57 -8.27
N THR A 239 -8.97 8.56 -7.97
CA THR A 239 -9.05 7.74 -6.76
C THR A 239 -7.95 8.16 -5.81
N LYS A 240 -8.12 7.91 -4.52
CA LYS A 240 -7.13 8.35 -3.53
C LYS A 240 -6.96 7.35 -2.39
N VAL A 241 -5.74 7.22 -1.89
CA VAL A 241 -5.45 6.54 -0.64
C VAL A 241 -5.79 7.47 0.51
N THR A 242 -6.73 7.08 1.36
CA THR A 242 -7.21 7.92 2.49
C THR A 242 -6.53 7.58 3.80
N ARG A 243 -6.20 6.31 4.02
CA ARG A 243 -5.55 5.86 5.26
C ARG A 243 -4.93 4.48 5.14
N PHE A 244 -3.99 4.21 6.02
CA PHE A 244 -3.56 2.85 6.37
C PHE A 244 -4.22 2.43 7.67
N VAL A 245 -4.53 1.14 7.80
CA VAL A 245 -5.11 0.58 9.02
C VAL A 245 -4.29 -0.62 9.48
N LEU A 246 -3.77 -0.53 10.68
CA LEU A 246 -3.16 -1.65 11.39
C LEU A 246 -4.24 -2.27 12.28
N ARG A 247 -4.60 -3.51 11.96
CA ARG A 247 -5.63 -4.27 12.65
C ARG A 247 -5.02 -5.41 13.45
N ALA A 248 -5.33 -5.50 14.72
CA ALA A 248 -4.90 -6.59 15.57
C ALA A 248 -5.46 -7.93 15.08
N VAL A 249 -4.62 -8.96 15.05
CA VAL A 249 -5.05 -10.34 14.71
C VAL A 249 -5.88 -10.88 15.87
N PRO A 250 -7.13 -11.32 15.66
CA PRO A 250 -8.07 -11.65 16.74
C PRO A 250 -7.62 -12.79 17.66
N ASN A 251 -6.86 -13.74 17.14
CA ASN A 251 -6.41 -14.95 17.85
C ASN A 251 -4.95 -14.89 18.30
N ALA A 252 -4.34 -13.72 18.25
CA ALA A 252 -2.95 -13.57 18.70
C ALA A 252 -2.86 -13.65 20.24
N PRO A 253 -1.71 -14.08 20.78
CA PRO A 253 -1.47 -14.10 22.21
C PRO A 253 -1.76 -12.75 22.85
N ARG A 254 -2.41 -12.79 24.01
CA ARG A 254 -2.83 -11.59 24.73
C ARG A 254 -1.66 -10.67 25.06
N GLU A 255 -0.58 -11.27 25.50
CA GLU A 255 0.65 -10.59 25.89
C GLU A 255 1.23 -9.78 24.72
N GLU A 256 1.32 -10.37 23.54
CA GLU A 256 1.83 -9.73 22.33
C GLU A 256 0.96 -8.55 21.87
N LEU A 257 -0.37 -8.66 22.02
CA LEU A 257 -1.31 -7.59 21.66
C LEU A 257 -1.27 -6.40 22.62
N MET A 258 -0.72 -6.58 23.84
CA MET A 258 -0.62 -5.54 24.85
C MET A 258 0.78 -4.91 24.91
N GLU A 259 1.73 -5.43 24.16
CA GLU A 259 3.05 -4.83 24.04
C GLU A 259 3.02 -3.53 23.25
N THR A 260 4.06 -2.72 23.42
CA THR A 260 4.24 -1.52 22.60
C THR A 260 4.67 -1.93 21.19
N ALA A 261 3.80 -1.71 20.24
CA ALA A 261 4.04 -2.04 18.83
C ALA A 261 4.67 -0.84 18.09
N TYR A 262 5.58 -1.16 17.15
CA TYR A 262 6.25 -0.20 16.29
C TYR A 262 6.18 -0.67 14.85
N PHE A 263 5.80 0.23 13.94
CA PHE A 263 5.84 -0.01 12.50
C PHE A 263 6.39 1.22 11.80
N PHE A 264 7.14 0.98 10.73
CA PHE A 264 7.67 2.05 9.90
C PHE A 264 7.29 1.81 8.45
N PHE A 265 7.06 2.89 7.72
CA PHE A 265 6.58 2.88 6.35
C PHE A 265 7.50 3.74 5.49
N ASP A 266 7.73 3.26 4.27
CA ASP A 266 8.51 3.97 3.27
C ASP A 266 8.00 3.65 1.86
N GLN A 267 8.23 4.55 0.90
CA GLN A 267 8.03 4.35 -0.52
C GLN A 267 6.67 3.75 -0.89
N LEU A 268 5.60 4.49 -0.68
CA LEU A 268 4.29 4.13 -1.23
C LEU A 268 4.31 4.34 -2.74
N LYS A 269 4.14 3.25 -3.49
CA LYS A 269 4.14 3.22 -4.95
C LYS A 269 2.78 2.79 -5.48
N VAL A 270 2.42 3.30 -6.63
CA VAL A 270 1.29 2.86 -7.43
C VAL A 270 1.78 2.26 -8.74
N LEU A 271 1.20 1.14 -9.13
CA LEU A 271 1.34 0.61 -10.48
C LEU A 271 0.22 1.19 -11.33
N THR A 272 0.56 1.99 -12.31
CA THR A 272 -0.40 2.72 -13.15
C THR A 272 0.01 2.74 -14.61
N ASP A 273 -0.93 3.06 -15.47
CA ASP A 273 -0.72 3.30 -16.88
C ASP A 273 -0.11 4.69 -17.09
N THR A 274 1.02 4.78 -17.77
CA THR A 274 1.71 6.05 -17.99
C THR A 274 1.05 6.95 -19.02
N TYR A 275 0.33 6.37 -19.98
CA TYR A 275 -0.36 7.17 -21.00
C TYR A 275 -1.56 7.93 -20.44
N GLU A 276 -2.24 7.35 -19.46
CA GLU A 276 -3.36 8.02 -18.78
C GLU A 276 -2.91 9.13 -17.82
N VAL A 277 -1.64 9.13 -17.40
CA VAL A 277 -1.06 10.14 -16.50
C VAL A 277 -0.58 11.36 -17.27
N ASN A 278 0.06 11.14 -18.40
CA ASN A 278 0.60 12.18 -19.28
C ASN A 278 -0.22 12.24 -20.56
N PHE A 279 -1.42 12.79 -20.46
CA PHE A 279 -2.19 13.09 -21.67
C PHE A 279 -1.48 14.18 -22.47
N ASP A 280 -0.75 13.76 -23.49
CA ASP A 280 -0.09 14.66 -24.41
C ASP A 280 -1.16 15.48 -25.14
N GLY A 281 -1.07 16.80 -24.99
CA GLY A 281 -2.09 17.69 -25.51
C GLY A 281 -3.21 18.07 -24.53
N SER A 282 -3.10 17.76 -23.23
CA SER A 282 -4.06 18.19 -22.20
C SER A 282 -4.34 19.69 -22.20
N ASN A 283 -3.38 20.50 -22.67
CA ASN A 283 -3.46 21.96 -22.77
C ASN A 283 -3.93 22.46 -24.15
N LEU A 284 -4.22 21.58 -25.10
CA LEU A 284 -4.62 22.01 -26.46
C LEU A 284 -5.93 22.80 -26.47
N HIS A 285 -6.83 22.57 -25.52
CA HIS A 285 -8.05 23.38 -25.38
C HIS A 285 -7.75 24.87 -25.15
N ASN A 286 -6.65 25.19 -24.45
CA ASN A 286 -6.22 26.57 -24.19
C ASN A 286 -5.87 27.36 -25.48
N VAL A 287 -5.66 26.65 -26.59
CA VAL A 287 -5.39 27.30 -27.90
C VAL A 287 -6.66 28.01 -28.41
N PHE A 288 -7.83 27.50 -28.06
CA PHE A 288 -9.11 28.08 -28.45
C PHE A 288 -9.55 29.21 -27.49
N ASP A 289 -9.13 29.15 -26.23
CA ASP A 289 -9.46 30.13 -25.18
C ASP A 289 -8.64 31.43 -25.34
N LYS A 290 -7.44 31.35 -25.93
CA LYS A 290 -6.62 32.51 -26.26
C LYS A 290 -7.06 33.05 -27.59
N GLY A 291 -8.17 33.80 -27.62
CA GLY A 291 -8.65 34.54 -28.79
C GLY A 291 -7.50 35.34 -29.44
N GLY A 292 -7.14 34.90 -30.61
CA GLY A 292 -6.47 35.59 -31.69
C GLY A 292 -5.51 36.73 -31.36
N THR A 293 -4.33 36.43 -30.85
CA THR A 293 -3.14 37.24 -31.09
C THR A 293 -2.01 36.29 -31.46
N GLY A 294 -1.75 36.23 -32.76
CA GLY A 294 -0.68 35.47 -33.36
C GLY A 294 0.66 35.85 -32.74
N GLY A 295 1.34 34.87 -32.21
CA GLY A 295 2.70 34.95 -31.75
C GLY A 295 3.32 33.58 -31.83
N GLU A 296 3.87 33.24 -33.01
CA GLU A 296 4.77 32.10 -33.16
C GLU A 296 5.86 32.16 -32.09
N LYS A 297 5.79 31.27 -31.10
CA LYS A 297 6.98 30.94 -30.32
C LYS A 297 7.58 29.67 -30.92
N LYS A 298 8.71 29.86 -31.60
CA LYS A 298 9.62 28.80 -32.04
C LYS A 298 9.88 27.83 -30.91
N ILE A 299 9.60 26.59 -31.20
CA ILE A 299 10.01 25.43 -30.38
C ILE A 299 11.52 25.29 -30.59
N GLN A 300 12.29 25.41 -29.52
CA GLN A 300 13.67 24.95 -29.43
C GLN A 300 13.69 23.65 -28.63
#